data_b8eb77c9eabfc4f30d855fcf6af9bdee
#
_entry.id   b8eb77c9eabfc4f30d855fcf6af9bdee
#
_cell.length_a   1.000
_cell.length_b   1.000
_cell.length_c   1.000
_cell.angle_alpha   90.00
_cell.angle_beta   90.00
_cell.angle_gamma   90.00
#
_symmetry.space_group_name_H-M   'P 1'
#
loop_
_entity.id
_entity.type
_entity.pdbx_description
1 polymer ?
#
loop_
_entity_poly.entity_id
_entity_poly.type
_entity_poly.pdbx_seq_one_letter_code
_entity_poly.pdbx_strand_id
1 'polypeptide(L)'
;YISVNSKPEDLSASKTVARKFINKFLQKNKDFQVEEIDLYKEHIPRLEYQYFEKRNCIVNEDDAKKLNDKDQKEVQRIRALCDQFISANVYVISAPMWSLSFPAPLKEYIDCIMQDQKTIKFEGKKIEPLLNDKPRTMVYIQSSGGNVPWMLRPILNKGLNYVEDIIKFMGIKKFEELLVDDTGFTEEEKQEAINKAYEKIDDIIDSMKF
;
A
#
# COMPACT_ATOMS: atom_id res chain seq x y z
N TYR A 1 0.12 -7.15 -4.56
CA TYR A 1 -0.68 -6.04 -5.09
C TYR A 1 -1.84 -5.71 -4.15
N ILE A 2 -1.94 -4.44 -3.77
CA ILE A 2 -2.94 -3.92 -2.83
C ILE A 2 -3.84 -2.95 -3.60
N SER A 3 -5.09 -3.35 -3.85
CA SER A 3 -6.05 -2.51 -4.54
C SER A 3 -6.98 -1.79 -3.56
N VAL A 4 -7.14 -0.48 -3.73
CA VAL A 4 -7.85 0.40 -2.80
C VAL A 4 -8.94 1.18 -3.54
N ASN A 5 -9.88 0.48 -4.15
CA ASN A 5 -11.01 1.12 -4.83
C ASN A 5 -12.20 0.17 -4.89
N SER A 6 -13.39 0.67 -4.57
CA SER A 6 -14.65 -0.09 -4.70
C SER A 6 -15.07 -0.36 -6.14
N LYS A 7 -14.56 0.43 -7.10
CA LYS A 7 -14.85 0.23 -8.53
C LYS A 7 -14.20 -1.06 -9.05
N PRO A 8 -14.84 -1.75 -10.01
CA PRO A 8 -14.19 -2.80 -10.80
C PRO A 8 -12.92 -2.28 -11.49
N GLU A 9 -12.06 -3.18 -11.93
CA GLU A 9 -10.74 -2.84 -12.49
C GLU A 9 -10.87 -1.97 -13.76
N ASP A 10 -11.77 -2.32 -14.66
CA ASP A 10 -12.05 -1.61 -15.92
C ASP A 10 -12.63 -0.19 -15.73
N LEU A 11 -13.31 0.04 -14.61
CA LEU A 11 -13.87 1.35 -14.26
C LEU A 11 -12.93 2.22 -13.41
N SER A 12 -11.79 1.68 -12.96
CA SER A 12 -10.85 2.34 -12.06
C SER A 12 -9.53 2.61 -12.77
N ALA A 13 -9.23 3.87 -13.08
CA ALA A 13 -7.98 4.25 -13.74
C ALA A 13 -6.73 3.75 -13.00
N SER A 14 -6.67 3.89 -11.66
CA SER A 14 -5.54 3.38 -10.88
C SER A 14 -5.40 1.85 -10.91
N LYS A 15 -6.51 1.08 -10.82
CA LYS A 15 -6.46 -0.39 -10.94
C LYS A 15 -6.07 -0.83 -12.36
N THR A 16 -6.62 -0.19 -13.40
CA THR A 16 -6.27 -0.47 -14.81
C THR A 16 -4.77 -0.29 -15.05
N VAL A 17 -4.20 0.83 -14.57
CA VAL A 17 -2.76 1.11 -14.70
C VAL A 17 -1.94 0.12 -13.88
N ALA A 18 -2.38 -0.21 -12.65
CA ALA A 18 -1.70 -1.20 -11.81
C ALA A 18 -1.68 -2.59 -12.46
N ARG A 19 -2.77 -3.03 -13.05
CA ARG A 19 -2.82 -4.30 -13.78
C ARG A 19 -1.83 -4.34 -14.94
N LYS A 20 -1.77 -3.26 -15.71
CA LYS A 20 -0.78 -3.13 -16.81
C LYS A 20 0.65 -3.18 -16.30
N PHE A 21 0.92 -2.47 -15.19
CA PHE A 21 2.21 -2.47 -14.53
C PHE A 21 2.61 -3.89 -14.08
N ILE A 22 1.75 -4.58 -13.34
CA ILE A 22 1.99 -5.94 -12.84
C ILE A 22 2.26 -6.91 -13.99
N ASN A 23 1.45 -6.87 -15.04
CA ASN A 23 1.62 -7.75 -16.19
C ASN A 23 2.98 -7.52 -16.88
N LYS A 24 3.39 -6.26 -17.10
CA LYS A 24 4.70 -5.93 -17.66
C LYS A 24 5.84 -6.35 -16.72
N PHE A 25 5.69 -6.11 -15.42
CA PHE A 25 6.67 -6.50 -14.42
C PHE A 25 6.91 -8.02 -14.44
N LEU A 26 5.86 -8.83 -14.40
CA LEU A 26 5.95 -10.29 -14.43
C LEU A 26 6.47 -10.83 -15.76
N GLN A 27 6.24 -10.13 -16.88
CA GLN A 27 6.86 -10.50 -18.17
C GLN A 27 8.38 -10.37 -18.15
N LYS A 28 8.91 -9.32 -17.49
CA LYS A 28 10.35 -9.08 -17.34
C LYS A 28 10.99 -9.91 -16.21
N ASN A 29 10.22 -10.25 -15.18
CA ASN A 29 10.70 -10.87 -13.93
C ASN A 29 9.95 -12.19 -13.66
N LYS A 30 10.34 -13.25 -14.35
CA LYS A 30 9.63 -14.55 -14.38
C LYS A 30 9.61 -15.31 -13.05
N ASP A 31 10.56 -15.02 -12.16
CA ASP A 31 10.68 -15.68 -10.85
C ASP A 31 9.78 -15.05 -9.78
N PHE A 32 9.11 -13.95 -10.11
CA PHE A 32 8.17 -13.30 -9.20
C PHE A 32 6.77 -13.88 -9.35
N GLN A 33 6.07 -13.96 -8.22
CA GLN A 33 4.64 -14.28 -8.13
C GLN A 33 3.91 -13.10 -7.53
N VAL A 34 2.65 -12.89 -7.93
CA VAL A 34 1.81 -11.84 -7.38
C VAL A 34 0.81 -12.43 -6.39
N GLU A 35 0.78 -11.83 -5.20
CA GLU A 35 -0.32 -11.96 -4.25
C GLU A 35 -1.16 -10.69 -4.30
N GLU A 36 -2.48 -10.83 -4.29
CA GLU A 36 -3.39 -9.70 -4.42
C GLU A 36 -4.28 -9.57 -3.18
N ILE A 37 -4.46 -8.33 -2.71
CA ILE A 37 -5.40 -7.96 -1.66
C ILE A 37 -6.30 -6.86 -2.20
N ASP A 38 -7.61 -7.08 -2.22
CA ASP A 38 -8.58 -6.02 -2.49
C ASP A 38 -9.20 -5.52 -1.18
N LEU A 39 -8.78 -4.34 -0.73
CA LEU A 39 -9.19 -3.78 0.56
C LEU A 39 -10.70 -3.43 0.65
N TYR A 40 -11.43 -3.54 -0.46
CA TYR A 40 -12.89 -3.40 -0.47
C TYR A 40 -13.65 -4.73 -0.48
N LYS A 41 -12.94 -5.83 -0.72
CA LYS A 41 -13.54 -7.17 -0.75
C LYS A 41 -13.13 -8.02 0.43
N GLU A 42 -11.93 -7.77 0.96
CA GLU A 42 -11.40 -8.51 2.09
C GLU A 42 -11.65 -7.79 3.41
N HIS A 43 -11.79 -8.55 4.47
CA HIS A 43 -11.90 -8.00 5.80
C HIS A 43 -10.55 -7.49 6.29
N ILE A 44 -10.51 -6.19 6.59
CA ILE A 44 -9.37 -5.53 7.20
C ILE A 44 -9.77 -5.14 8.63
N PRO A 45 -9.14 -5.72 9.64
CA PRO A 45 -9.47 -5.44 11.03
C PRO A 45 -9.20 -3.99 11.41
N ARG A 46 -10.11 -3.39 12.16
CA ARG A 46 -9.81 -2.17 12.91
C ARG A 46 -9.09 -2.53 14.18
N LEU A 47 -8.01 -1.81 14.47
CA LEU A 47 -7.26 -2.04 15.69
C LEU A 47 -8.07 -1.62 16.92
N GLU A 48 -8.22 -2.55 17.86
CA GLU A 48 -8.87 -2.30 19.14
C GLU A 48 -7.87 -2.53 20.29
N TYR A 49 -8.09 -1.87 21.39
CA TYR A 49 -7.18 -1.80 22.53
C TYR A 49 -6.79 -3.21 23.06
N GLN A 50 -7.72 -4.15 23.09
CA GLN A 50 -7.49 -5.51 23.60
C GLN A 50 -6.58 -6.37 22.70
N TYR A 51 -6.27 -5.92 21.46
CA TYR A 51 -5.37 -6.62 20.54
C TYR A 51 -3.90 -6.34 20.85
N PHE A 52 -3.60 -5.43 21.77
CA PHE A 52 -2.25 -4.99 22.06
C PHE A 52 -1.79 -5.42 23.46
N GLU A 53 -0.60 -6.00 23.54
CA GLU A 53 0.14 -6.20 24.79
C GLU A 53 0.77 -4.87 25.27
N LYS A 54 1.31 -4.11 24.35
CA LYS A 54 1.91 -2.79 24.55
C LYS A 54 1.84 -2.00 23.24
N ARG A 55 2.37 -0.77 23.22
CA ARG A 55 2.33 0.11 22.05
C ARG A 55 2.78 -0.62 20.77
N ASN A 56 1.90 -0.70 19.77
CA ASN A 56 2.08 -1.34 18.46
C ASN A 56 2.57 -2.81 18.50
N CYS A 57 2.48 -3.46 19.64
CA CYS A 57 2.81 -4.86 19.81
C CYS A 57 1.53 -5.66 19.96
N ILE A 58 1.21 -6.45 18.96
CA ILE A 58 0.05 -7.34 19.02
C ILE A 58 0.28 -8.40 20.09
N VAL A 59 -0.75 -8.71 20.89
CA VAL A 59 -0.71 -9.74 21.95
C VAL A 59 -0.06 -11.03 21.44
N ASN A 60 0.71 -11.71 22.27
CA ASN A 60 1.30 -13.00 21.95
C ASN A 60 0.23 -14.09 21.79
N GLU A 61 0.62 -15.31 21.38
CA GLU A 61 -0.33 -16.38 21.10
C GLU A 61 -1.11 -16.83 22.34
N ASP A 62 -0.47 -16.86 23.51
CA ASP A 62 -1.11 -17.31 24.75
C ASP A 62 -2.11 -16.28 25.28
N ASP A 63 -1.82 -15.01 25.14
CA ASP A 63 -2.75 -13.95 25.49
C ASP A 63 -3.88 -13.83 24.46
N ALA A 64 -3.61 -14.07 23.18
CA ALA A 64 -4.63 -14.12 22.16
C ALA A 64 -5.69 -15.20 22.42
N LYS A 65 -5.29 -16.37 22.96
CA LYS A 65 -6.22 -17.46 23.36
C LYS A 65 -7.19 -17.07 24.48
N LYS A 66 -6.90 -16.01 25.25
CA LYS A 66 -7.76 -15.49 26.31
C LYS A 66 -8.84 -14.54 25.78
N LEU A 67 -8.69 -14.07 24.56
CA LEU A 67 -9.69 -13.24 23.89
C LEU A 67 -10.90 -14.09 23.48
N ASN A 68 -12.04 -13.45 23.22
CA ASN A 68 -13.18 -14.14 22.62
C ASN A 68 -12.91 -14.57 21.19
N ASP A 69 -13.70 -15.50 20.65
CA ASP A 69 -13.47 -16.11 19.32
C ASP A 69 -13.42 -15.08 18.17
N LYS A 70 -14.18 -13.99 18.27
CA LYS A 70 -14.15 -12.90 17.29
C LYS A 70 -12.79 -12.22 17.32
N ASP A 71 -12.36 -11.77 18.48
CA ASP A 71 -11.12 -11.03 18.65
C ASP A 71 -9.88 -11.89 18.32
N GLN A 72 -9.93 -13.21 18.60
CA GLN A 72 -8.88 -14.13 18.17
C GLN A 72 -8.73 -14.13 16.64
N LYS A 73 -9.83 -14.17 15.89
CA LYS A 73 -9.82 -14.11 14.42
C LYS A 73 -9.27 -12.78 13.90
N GLU A 74 -9.65 -11.67 14.54
CA GLU A 74 -9.12 -10.35 14.19
C GLU A 74 -7.60 -10.29 14.38
N VAL A 75 -7.10 -10.73 15.54
CA VAL A 75 -5.67 -10.78 15.84
C VAL A 75 -4.91 -11.67 14.84
N GLN A 76 -5.47 -12.85 14.50
CA GLN A 76 -4.88 -13.74 13.49
C GLN A 76 -4.81 -13.05 12.12
N ARG A 77 -5.89 -12.34 11.72
CA ARG A 77 -5.91 -11.61 10.45
C ARG A 77 -4.90 -10.47 10.43
N ILE A 78 -4.78 -9.69 11.51
CA ILE A 78 -3.78 -8.63 11.64
C ILE A 78 -2.36 -9.19 11.45
N ARG A 79 -2.04 -10.31 12.10
CA ARG A 79 -0.73 -10.97 11.95
C ARG A 79 -0.49 -11.44 10.53
N ALA A 80 -1.48 -12.10 9.92
CA ALA A 80 -1.37 -12.60 8.55
C ALA A 80 -1.12 -11.46 7.54
N LEU A 81 -1.80 -10.32 7.67
CA LEU A 81 -1.58 -9.15 6.83
C LEU A 81 -0.17 -8.59 6.99
N CYS A 82 0.34 -8.52 8.22
CA CYS A 82 1.69 -8.04 8.49
C CYS A 82 2.75 -9.01 7.95
N ASP A 83 2.60 -10.32 8.17
CA ASP A 83 3.55 -11.33 7.70
C ASP A 83 3.57 -11.41 6.17
N GLN A 84 2.41 -11.29 5.50
CA GLN A 84 2.32 -11.18 4.05
C GLN A 84 3.05 -9.92 3.55
N PHE A 85 2.87 -8.77 4.21
CA PHE A 85 3.58 -7.55 3.84
C PHE A 85 5.10 -7.71 3.96
N ILE A 86 5.59 -8.29 5.05
CA ILE A 86 7.03 -8.50 5.29
C ILE A 86 7.66 -9.44 4.25
N SER A 87 6.93 -10.46 3.81
CA SER A 87 7.43 -11.46 2.86
C SER A 87 7.78 -10.88 1.49
N ALA A 88 7.06 -9.84 1.06
CA ALA A 88 7.18 -9.27 -0.28
C ALA A 88 8.50 -8.52 -0.52
N ASN A 89 8.90 -8.44 -1.80
CA ASN A 89 10.02 -7.62 -2.28
C ASN A 89 9.52 -6.39 -3.04
N VAL A 90 8.38 -6.52 -3.74
CA VAL A 90 7.78 -5.44 -4.51
C VAL A 90 6.35 -5.25 -4.04
N TYR A 91 5.99 -4.02 -3.80
CA TYR A 91 4.65 -3.63 -3.40
C TYR A 91 4.06 -2.74 -4.48
N VAL A 92 2.83 -2.99 -4.86
CA VAL A 92 2.06 -2.12 -5.75
C VAL A 92 0.77 -1.75 -5.04
N ILE A 93 0.60 -0.49 -4.72
CA ILE A 93 -0.66 0.05 -4.18
C ILE A 93 -1.35 0.84 -5.26
N SER A 94 -2.61 0.53 -5.57
CA SER A 94 -3.44 1.35 -6.45
C SER A 94 -4.59 1.99 -5.68
N ALA A 95 -4.66 3.33 -5.66
CA ALA A 95 -5.67 4.06 -4.93
C ALA A 95 -6.15 5.30 -5.71
N PRO A 96 -7.43 5.69 -5.62
CA PRO A 96 -7.86 7.02 -6.05
C PRO A 96 -7.48 8.05 -5.00
N MET A 97 -7.28 9.30 -5.43
CA MET A 97 -7.23 10.43 -4.51
C MET A 97 -8.65 10.80 -4.08
N TRP A 98 -8.96 10.61 -2.79
CA TRP A 98 -10.20 11.05 -2.17
C TRP A 98 -9.89 12.07 -1.07
N SER A 99 -10.54 13.24 -1.14
CA SER A 99 -10.36 14.30 -0.13
C SER A 99 -8.88 14.65 0.13
N LEU A 100 -8.08 14.78 -0.93
CA LEU A 100 -6.62 15.01 -0.92
C LEU A 100 -5.81 13.86 -0.27
N SER A 101 -6.42 12.71 -0.09
CA SER A 101 -5.81 11.53 0.55
C SER A 101 -6.18 10.27 -0.24
N PHE A 102 -6.31 9.15 0.43
CA PHE A 102 -6.72 7.85 -0.08
C PHE A 102 -7.95 7.33 0.67
N PRO A 103 -8.67 6.31 0.18
CA PRO A 103 -9.80 5.70 0.87
C PRO A 103 -9.44 5.08 2.22
N ALA A 104 -10.32 5.18 3.20
CA ALA A 104 -10.12 4.74 4.59
C ALA A 104 -9.57 3.29 4.76
N PRO A 105 -9.99 2.28 3.95
CA PRO A 105 -9.44 0.93 4.08
C PRO A 105 -7.91 0.84 3.96
N LEU A 106 -7.26 1.76 3.23
CA LEU A 106 -5.80 1.79 3.17
C LEU A 106 -5.20 2.20 4.53
N LYS A 107 -5.84 3.11 5.25
CA LYS A 107 -5.37 3.48 6.59
C LYS A 107 -5.51 2.30 7.57
N GLU A 108 -6.65 1.60 7.54
CA GLU A 108 -6.88 0.41 8.35
C GLU A 108 -5.84 -0.68 8.04
N TYR A 109 -5.51 -0.90 6.77
CA TYR A 109 -4.46 -1.83 6.35
C TYR A 109 -3.07 -1.41 6.87
N ILE A 110 -2.70 -0.13 6.70
CA ILE A 110 -1.42 0.40 7.19
C ILE A 110 -1.30 0.23 8.71
N ASP A 111 -2.37 0.45 9.45
CA ASP A 111 -2.39 0.23 10.89
C ASP A 111 -2.13 -1.25 11.26
N CYS A 112 -2.69 -2.20 10.51
CA CYS A 112 -2.44 -3.63 10.71
C CYS A 112 -0.99 -4.04 10.46
N ILE A 113 -0.30 -3.44 9.49
CA ILE A 113 1.07 -3.83 9.13
C ILE A 113 2.14 -3.10 9.93
N MET A 114 1.81 -2.02 10.64
CA MET A 114 2.76 -1.29 11.47
C MET A 114 2.83 -1.89 12.88
N GLN A 115 3.70 -2.87 13.06
CA GLN A 115 3.83 -3.63 14.31
C GLN A 115 5.26 -3.57 14.88
N ASP A 116 5.34 -3.43 16.22
CA ASP A 116 6.60 -3.57 16.96
C ASP A 116 7.17 -4.98 16.81
N GLN A 117 8.47 -5.09 16.66
CA GLN A 117 9.23 -6.32 16.42
C GLN A 117 8.94 -7.01 15.07
N LYS A 118 8.20 -6.36 14.18
CA LYS A 118 7.84 -6.88 12.85
C LYS A 118 8.30 -5.94 11.73
N THR A 119 7.72 -4.75 11.66
CA THR A 119 8.05 -3.74 10.63
C THR A 119 8.86 -2.57 11.20
N ILE A 120 8.73 -2.34 12.50
CA ILE A 120 9.50 -1.37 13.29
C ILE A 120 9.92 -2.01 14.62
N LYS A 121 10.89 -1.40 15.32
CA LYS A 121 11.30 -1.80 16.67
C LYS A 121 11.40 -0.57 17.56
N PHE A 122 10.73 -0.63 18.72
CA PHE A 122 10.92 0.38 19.76
C PHE A 122 12.09 -0.01 20.66
N GLU A 123 13.13 0.83 20.68
CA GLU A 123 14.31 0.66 21.54
C GLU A 123 14.50 1.89 22.41
N GLY A 124 13.91 1.87 23.60
CA GLY A 124 13.84 3.02 24.48
C GLY A 124 13.08 4.19 23.84
N LYS A 125 13.80 5.29 23.54
CA LYS A 125 13.23 6.46 22.85
C LYS A 125 13.43 6.46 21.35
N LYS A 126 14.13 5.47 20.80
CA LYS A 126 14.40 5.32 19.37
C LYS A 126 13.40 4.38 18.73
N ILE A 127 13.14 4.61 17.46
CA ILE A 127 12.38 3.69 16.62
C ILE A 127 13.30 3.29 15.48
N GLU A 128 13.47 1.99 15.32
CA GLU A 128 14.30 1.40 14.27
C GLU A 128 13.43 0.77 13.20
N PRO A 129 13.70 1.04 11.91
CA PRO A 129 13.05 0.35 10.81
C PRO A 129 13.56 -1.09 10.69
N LEU A 130 12.68 -2.04 10.43
CA LEU A 130 13.06 -3.45 10.28
C LEU A 130 12.97 -3.96 8.84
N LEU A 131 12.34 -3.20 7.92
CA LEU A 131 12.22 -3.62 6.51
C LEU A 131 13.36 -3.12 5.63
N ASN A 132 14.56 -2.96 6.19
CA ASN A 132 15.81 -2.65 5.51
C ASN A 132 16.76 -3.87 5.42
N ASP A 133 16.28 -5.06 5.78
CA ASP A 133 17.01 -6.34 5.80
C ASP A 133 17.28 -6.89 4.39
N LYS A 134 16.49 -6.53 3.40
CA LYS A 134 16.63 -6.88 1.98
C LYS A 134 16.17 -5.73 1.08
N PRO A 135 16.54 -5.71 -0.21
CA PRO A 135 16.00 -4.74 -1.14
C PRO A 135 14.48 -4.87 -1.27
N ARG A 136 13.78 -3.74 -1.17
CA ARG A 136 12.33 -3.64 -1.37
C ARG A 136 11.99 -2.38 -2.15
N THR A 137 10.98 -2.46 -2.99
CA THR A 137 10.46 -1.31 -3.75
C THR A 137 8.95 -1.19 -3.58
N MET A 138 8.49 0.01 -3.28
CA MET A 138 7.07 0.38 -3.29
C MET A 138 6.76 1.18 -4.54
N VAL A 139 5.70 0.82 -5.25
CA VAL A 139 5.10 1.59 -6.33
C VAL A 139 3.70 2.03 -5.90
N TYR A 140 3.49 3.33 -5.81
CA TYR A 140 2.19 3.89 -5.47
C TYR A 140 1.53 4.50 -6.71
N ILE A 141 0.42 3.91 -7.15
CA ILE A 141 -0.32 4.28 -8.35
C ILE A 141 -1.57 5.02 -7.91
N GLN A 142 -1.60 6.33 -8.16
CA GLN A 142 -2.72 7.17 -7.73
C GLN A 142 -3.46 7.73 -8.93
N SER A 143 -4.79 7.66 -8.93
CA SER A 143 -5.63 8.40 -9.88
C SER A 143 -6.28 9.60 -9.21
N SER A 144 -6.35 10.72 -9.95
CA SER A 144 -7.06 11.93 -9.52
C SER A 144 -7.84 12.55 -10.69
N GLY A 145 -8.99 13.17 -10.37
CA GLY A 145 -9.85 13.81 -11.38
C GLY A 145 -9.21 15.04 -12.02
N GLY A 146 -8.36 15.75 -11.30
CA GLY A 146 -7.61 16.89 -11.77
C GLY A 146 -6.11 16.73 -11.57
N ASN A 147 -5.34 17.65 -12.15
CA ASN A 147 -3.89 17.69 -11.98
C ASN A 147 -3.53 18.47 -10.70
N VAL A 148 -2.68 17.88 -9.89
CA VAL A 148 -2.05 18.59 -8.77
C VAL A 148 -0.71 19.14 -9.27
N PRO A 149 -0.58 20.48 -9.45
CA PRO A 149 0.68 21.08 -9.88
C PRO A 149 1.84 20.63 -8.98
N TRP A 150 2.98 20.28 -9.57
CA TRP A 150 4.11 19.70 -8.85
C TRP A 150 4.56 20.53 -7.65
N MET A 151 4.50 21.86 -7.73
CA MET A 151 4.84 22.76 -6.61
C MET A 151 3.88 22.67 -5.43
N LEU A 152 2.62 22.26 -5.66
CA LEU A 152 1.58 22.11 -4.63
C LEU A 152 1.43 20.67 -4.13
N ARG A 153 2.07 19.69 -4.76
CA ARG A 153 2.01 18.27 -4.35
C ARG A 153 2.37 18.06 -2.87
N PRO A 154 3.44 18.67 -2.32
CA PRO A 154 3.77 18.52 -0.90
C PRO A 154 2.65 18.98 0.04
N ILE A 155 1.80 19.91 -0.43
CA ILE A 155 0.69 20.46 0.35
C ILE A 155 -0.62 19.74 0.08
N LEU A 156 -0.90 19.41 -1.19
CA LEU A 156 -2.22 18.93 -1.61
C LEU A 156 -2.29 17.39 -1.74
N ASN A 157 -1.19 16.70 -2.03
CA ASN A 157 -1.20 15.25 -2.14
C ASN A 157 -0.88 14.57 -0.79
N LYS A 158 -1.76 14.80 0.19
CA LYS A 158 -1.57 14.29 1.57
C LYS A 158 -1.48 12.77 1.63
N GLY A 159 -2.27 12.08 0.80
CA GLY A 159 -2.32 10.64 0.78
C GLY A 159 -1.02 10.01 0.31
N LEU A 160 -0.48 10.47 -0.81
CA LEU A 160 0.79 10.00 -1.35
C LEU A 160 1.93 10.27 -0.37
N ASN A 161 2.03 11.51 0.12
CA ASN A 161 3.08 11.91 1.07
C ASN A 161 3.03 11.04 2.34
N TYR A 162 1.83 10.79 2.87
CA TYR A 162 1.66 9.93 4.04
C TYR A 162 2.14 8.50 3.78
N VAL A 163 1.75 7.90 2.64
CA VAL A 163 2.18 6.53 2.30
C VAL A 163 3.69 6.48 2.13
N GLU A 164 4.29 7.44 1.43
CA GLU A 164 5.74 7.52 1.24
C GLU A 164 6.48 7.60 2.59
N ASP A 165 6.03 8.51 3.48
CA ASP A 165 6.64 8.70 4.80
C ASP A 165 6.58 7.42 5.64
N ILE A 166 5.41 6.76 5.69
CA ILE A 166 5.22 5.53 6.48
C ILE A 166 6.03 4.35 5.91
N ILE A 167 6.09 4.20 4.61
CA ILE A 167 6.85 3.14 3.94
C ILE A 167 8.35 3.34 4.19
N LYS A 168 8.85 4.58 4.06
CA LYS A 168 10.23 4.92 4.39
C LYS A 168 10.53 4.74 5.88
N PHE A 169 9.58 5.08 6.74
CA PHE A 169 9.70 4.90 8.19
C PHE A 169 9.84 3.42 8.58
N MET A 170 9.19 2.50 7.88
CA MET A 170 9.38 1.06 8.06
C MET A 170 10.69 0.52 7.48
N GLY A 171 11.43 1.31 6.66
CA GLY A 171 12.75 0.94 6.12
C GLY A 171 12.77 0.67 4.60
N ILE A 172 11.67 0.77 3.91
CA ILE A 172 11.60 0.61 2.46
C ILE A 172 11.98 1.93 1.80
N LYS A 173 13.23 2.05 1.34
CA LYS A 173 13.80 3.30 0.84
C LYS A 173 13.39 3.64 -0.60
N LYS A 174 13.16 2.62 -1.43
CA LYS A 174 12.79 2.81 -2.83
C LYS A 174 11.28 2.98 -2.92
N PHE A 175 10.85 4.18 -3.26
CA PHE A 175 9.46 4.55 -3.46
C PHE A 175 9.31 5.20 -4.83
N GLU A 176 8.41 4.67 -5.63
CA GLU A 176 8.08 5.18 -6.97
C GLU A 176 6.62 5.61 -7.01
N GLU A 177 6.36 6.78 -7.57
CA GLU A 177 5.01 7.25 -7.83
C GLU A 177 4.63 7.09 -9.30
N LEU A 178 3.44 6.58 -9.57
CA LEU A 178 2.85 6.56 -10.90
C LEU A 178 1.48 7.25 -10.85
N LEU A 179 1.45 8.51 -11.26
CA LEU A 179 0.26 9.34 -11.20
C LEU A 179 -0.56 9.23 -12.50
N VAL A 180 -1.87 9.04 -12.33
CA VAL A 180 -2.89 9.01 -13.37
C VAL A 180 -3.77 10.25 -13.13
N ASP A 181 -3.17 11.42 -13.33
CA ASP A 181 -3.83 12.71 -13.11
C ASP A 181 -4.68 13.10 -14.32
N ASP A 182 -5.60 14.04 -14.11
CA ASP A 182 -6.52 14.54 -15.14
C ASP A 182 -7.42 13.44 -15.73
N THR A 183 -7.91 12.52 -14.89
CA THR A 183 -8.89 11.53 -15.35
C THR A 183 -10.24 12.18 -15.74
N GLY A 184 -10.42 13.46 -15.47
CA GLY A 184 -11.51 14.30 -15.95
C GLY A 184 -12.91 13.79 -15.62
N PHE A 185 -13.86 14.13 -16.49
CA PHE A 185 -15.27 13.75 -16.38
C PHE A 185 -15.74 12.87 -17.55
N THR A 186 -14.92 12.70 -18.59
CA THR A 186 -15.25 11.88 -19.77
C THR A 186 -14.38 10.63 -19.84
N GLU A 187 -14.84 9.62 -20.59
CA GLU A 187 -14.05 8.42 -20.83
C GLU A 187 -12.80 8.71 -21.68
N GLU A 188 -12.87 9.70 -22.58
CA GLU A 188 -11.75 10.14 -23.42
C GLU A 188 -10.63 10.72 -22.57
N GLU A 189 -10.95 11.63 -21.63
CA GLU A 189 -9.99 12.23 -20.69
C GLU A 189 -9.34 11.16 -19.81
N LYS A 190 -10.16 10.26 -19.27
CA LYS A 190 -9.68 9.12 -18.47
C LYS A 190 -8.72 8.23 -19.26
N GLN A 191 -9.07 7.89 -20.51
CA GLN A 191 -8.21 7.04 -21.34
C GLN A 191 -6.90 7.72 -21.70
N GLU A 192 -6.92 9.03 -21.96
CA GLU A 192 -5.71 9.83 -22.20
C GLU A 192 -4.79 9.82 -20.96
N ALA A 193 -5.33 10.04 -19.77
CA ALA A 193 -4.59 9.98 -18.52
C ALA A 193 -3.95 8.60 -18.28
N ILE A 194 -4.69 7.53 -18.55
CA ILE A 194 -4.19 6.14 -18.48
C ILE A 194 -3.04 5.93 -19.48
N ASN A 195 -3.19 6.37 -20.72
CA ASN A 195 -2.16 6.21 -21.75
C ASN A 195 -0.85 6.95 -21.38
N LYS A 196 -0.95 8.18 -20.86
CA LYS A 196 0.20 8.93 -20.34
C LYS A 196 0.92 8.18 -19.19
N ALA A 197 0.14 7.53 -18.31
CA ALA A 197 0.72 6.73 -17.24
C ALA A 197 1.41 5.46 -17.77
N TYR A 198 0.87 4.83 -18.82
CA TYR A 198 1.48 3.64 -19.43
C TYR A 198 2.88 3.89 -19.98
N GLU A 199 3.16 5.10 -20.49
CA GLU A 199 4.48 5.46 -21.02
C GLU A 199 5.59 5.42 -19.97
N LYS A 200 5.25 5.63 -18.68
CA LYS A 200 6.21 5.65 -17.57
C LYS A 200 6.49 4.27 -16.96
N ILE A 201 5.69 3.26 -17.29
CA ILE A 201 5.75 1.95 -16.63
C ILE A 201 7.11 1.28 -16.82
N ASP A 202 7.65 1.27 -18.05
CA ASP A 202 8.90 0.58 -18.34
C ASP A 202 10.08 1.23 -17.61
N ASP A 203 10.15 2.56 -17.57
CA ASP A 203 11.19 3.30 -16.86
C ASP A 203 11.17 2.99 -15.34
N ILE A 204 9.98 2.91 -14.75
CA ILE A 204 9.82 2.55 -13.33
C ILE A 204 10.32 1.12 -13.11
N ILE A 205 9.89 0.15 -13.94
CA ILE A 205 10.31 -1.26 -13.80
C ILE A 205 11.84 -1.38 -13.95
N ASP A 206 12.43 -0.69 -14.91
CA ASP A 206 13.87 -0.75 -15.19
C ASP A 206 14.72 -0.06 -14.10
N SER A 207 14.11 0.86 -13.33
CA SER A 207 14.74 1.51 -12.17
C SER A 207 14.76 0.65 -10.90
N MET A 208 13.99 -0.44 -10.85
CA MET A 208 13.88 -1.29 -9.67
C MET A 208 15.15 -2.14 -9.48
N LYS A 209 15.53 -2.32 -8.21
CA LYS A 209 16.60 -3.23 -7.80
C LYS A 209 16.07 -4.18 -6.75
N PHE A 210 16.33 -5.46 -6.93
CA PHE A 210 15.90 -6.55 -6.04
C PHE A 210 17.11 -7.28 -5.48
#